data_0db13821aeabd96237c44ff956e68328
#
_entry.id   0db13821aeabd96237c44ff956e68328
#
_cell.length_a   1.000
_cell.length_b   1.000
_cell.length_c   1.000
_cell.angle_alpha   90.00
_cell.angle_beta   90.00
_cell.angle_gamma   90.00
#
_symmetry.space_group_name_H-M   'P 1'
#
loop_
_entity.id
_entity.type
_entity.pdbx_description
1 polymer ?
#
loop_
_entity_poly.entity_id
_entity_poly.type
_entity_poly.pdbx_seq_one_letter_code
_entity_poly.pdbx_strand_id
1 'polypeptide(L)'
;DYLYHKHILETGAYLIYDGPGKIKYWPDSVRIDLLRRLIADGFGKQLMLSNDMGKKSYHRQYGGGPGLGWIKTKFIPRLLAEGFTQEQCDDLMYNNPARFYSLREKCTPKNTGKDIVSPCAL
;
A
#
# COMPACT_ATOMS: atom_id res chain seq x y z
N ASP A 1 2.60 16.27 -0.92
CA ASP A 1 4.00 16.62 -1.13
C ASP A 1 4.85 15.34 -1.22
N TYR A 2 5.53 15.14 -2.36
CA TYR A 2 6.37 13.98 -2.65
C TYR A 2 7.51 13.81 -1.61
N LEU A 3 8.20 14.89 -1.25
CA LEU A 3 9.32 14.83 -0.30
C LEU A 3 8.87 14.37 1.09
N TYR A 4 7.69 14.78 1.51
CA TYR A 4 7.10 14.35 2.77
C TYR A 4 6.84 12.84 2.78
N HIS A 5 6.26 12.30 1.69
CA HIS A 5 6.02 10.86 1.56
C HIS A 5 7.33 10.06 1.53
N LYS A 6 8.32 10.56 0.79
CA LYS A 6 9.65 9.96 0.74
C LYS A 6 10.31 9.89 2.12
N HIS A 7 10.28 10.97 2.87
CA HIS A 7 10.82 11.04 4.24
C HIS A 7 10.19 10.00 5.17
N ILE A 8 8.86 9.79 5.07
CA ILE A 8 8.18 8.76 5.86
C ILE A 8 8.69 7.37 5.45
N LEU A 9 8.82 7.08 4.16
CA LEU A 9 9.27 5.78 3.67
C LEU A 9 10.74 5.48 4.03
N GLU A 10 11.59 6.48 4.09
CA GLU A 10 12.98 6.38 4.55
C GLU A 10 13.11 5.88 6.00
N THR A 11 12.08 6.06 6.82
CA THR A 11 12.02 5.50 8.18
C THR A 11 11.73 4.01 8.22
N GLY A 12 11.44 3.38 7.08
CA GLY A 12 10.97 1.99 6.99
C GLY A 12 9.45 1.82 7.18
N ALA A 13 8.70 2.91 7.33
CA ALA A 13 7.24 2.88 7.42
C ALA A 13 6.59 2.51 6.09
N TYR A 14 5.35 2.02 6.16
CA TYR A 14 4.51 1.78 4.97
C TYR A 14 3.55 2.95 4.77
N LEU A 15 3.23 3.25 3.50
CA LEU A 15 2.19 4.21 3.13
C LEU A 15 1.03 3.52 2.44
N ILE A 16 -0.18 3.85 2.88
CA ILE A 16 -1.43 3.40 2.26
C ILE A 16 -2.05 4.61 1.55
N TYR A 17 -2.22 4.49 0.23
CA TYR A 17 -2.93 5.48 -0.57
C TYR A 17 -4.41 5.17 -0.61
N ASP A 18 -5.17 5.93 0.17
CA ASP A 18 -6.61 5.77 0.32
C ASP A 18 -7.42 6.43 -0.79
N GLY A 19 -8.56 5.84 -1.06
CA GLY A 19 -9.65 6.46 -1.80
C GLY A 19 -9.42 6.74 -3.28
N PRO A 20 -8.76 5.85 -4.08
CA PRO A 20 -8.85 5.94 -5.53
C PRO A 20 -10.29 6.05 -5.99
N GLY A 21 -10.56 6.95 -6.95
CA GLY A 21 -11.91 7.26 -7.44
C GLY A 21 -12.67 8.30 -6.62
N LYS A 22 -12.16 8.75 -5.49
CA LYS A 22 -12.75 9.83 -4.70
C LYS A 22 -12.17 11.18 -5.11
N ILE A 23 -12.45 11.60 -6.33
CA ILE A 23 -11.86 12.79 -6.99
C ILE A 23 -12.06 14.11 -6.22
N LYS A 24 -13.06 14.20 -5.36
CA LYS A 24 -13.30 15.41 -4.56
C LYS A 24 -12.18 15.71 -3.56
N TYR A 25 -11.39 14.70 -3.17
CA TYR A 25 -10.23 14.89 -2.28
C TYR A 25 -8.96 15.12 -3.10
N TRP A 26 -8.66 14.19 -4.02
CA TRP A 26 -7.49 14.24 -4.89
C TRP A 26 -7.79 13.54 -6.21
N PRO A 27 -7.41 14.12 -7.35
CA PRO A 27 -7.45 13.42 -8.64
C PRO A 27 -6.58 12.15 -8.60
N ASP A 28 -7.05 11.09 -9.24
CA ASP A 28 -6.28 9.84 -9.33
C ASP A 28 -4.94 10.03 -10.06
N SER A 29 -4.84 11.00 -10.98
CA SER A 29 -3.58 11.35 -11.64
C SER A 29 -2.49 11.77 -10.67
N VAL A 30 -2.83 12.50 -9.60
CA VAL A 30 -1.86 12.90 -8.57
C VAL A 30 -1.36 11.69 -7.79
N ARG A 31 -2.27 10.72 -7.46
CA ARG A 31 -1.87 9.47 -6.80
C ARG A 31 -0.95 8.64 -7.69
N ILE A 32 -1.28 8.55 -8.97
CA ILE A 32 -0.50 7.79 -9.95
C ILE A 32 0.90 8.39 -10.11
N ASP A 33 1.02 9.71 -10.20
CA ASP A 33 2.32 10.37 -10.27
C ASP A 33 3.17 10.11 -9.01
N LEU A 34 2.58 10.23 -7.83
CA LEU A 34 3.26 9.93 -6.57
C LEU A 34 3.73 8.48 -6.50
N LEU A 35 2.85 7.52 -6.83
CA LEU A 35 3.20 6.10 -6.86
C LEU A 35 4.35 5.82 -7.83
N ARG A 36 4.29 6.38 -9.05
CA ARG A 36 5.33 6.22 -10.07
C ARG A 36 6.69 6.70 -9.56
N ARG A 37 6.75 7.89 -9.00
CA ARG A 37 7.99 8.49 -8.49
C ARG A 37 8.56 7.71 -7.32
N LEU A 38 7.72 7.34 -6.35
CA LEU A 38 8.15 6.58 -5.17
C LEU A 38 8.60 5.16 -5.53
N ILE A 39 7.96 4.51 -6.50
CA ILE A 39 8.40 3.21 -7.01
C ILE A 39 9.76 3.34 -7.73
N ALA A 40 9.94 4.38 -8.55
CA ALA A 40 11.20 4.66 -9.22
C ALA A 40 12.35 4.92 -8.23
N ASP A 41 12.06 5.52 -7.08
CA ASP A 41 13.03 5.74 -5.99
C ASP A 41 13.27 4.48 -5.13
N GLY A 42 12.66 3.33 -5.46
CA GLY A 42 12.88 2.07 -4.77
C GLY A 42 11.92 1.73 -3.62
N PHE A 43 10.93 2.58 -3.34
CA PHE A 43 9.99 2.37 -2.24
C PHE A 43 8.77 1.50 -2.57
N GLY A 44 8.73 0.89 -3.76
CA GLY A 44 7.58 0.11 -4.23
C GLY A 44 7.08 -0.95 -3.26
N LYS A 45 7.99 -1.54 -2.47
CA LYS A 45 7.66 -2.59 -1.49
C LYS A 45 7.03 -2.09 -0.18
N GLN A 46 6.90 -0.78 0.01
CA GLN A 46 6.33 -0.14 1.19
C GLN A 46 5.00 0.60 0.89
N LEU A 47 4.49 0.47 -0.34
CA LEU A 47 3.28 1.18 -0.80
C LEU A 47 2.09 0.22 -0.87
N MET A 48 0.93 0.68 -0.44
CA MET A 48 -0.33 -0.08 -0.46
C MET A 48 -1.48 0.80 -0.94
N LEU A 49 -2.58 0.18 -1.35
CA LEU A 49 -3.82 0.86 -1.75
C LEU A 49 -4.97 0.47 -0.84
N SER A 50 -5.89 1.42 -0.61
CA SER A 50 -7.12 1.20 0.13
C SER A 50 -8.28 1.96 -0.50
N ASN A 51 -9.51 1.46 -0.34
CA ASN A 51 -10.72 2.12 -0.83
C ASN A 51 -11.26 3.19 0.12
N ASP A 52 -10.94 3.14 1.40
CA ASP A 52 -11.49 4.02 2.45
C ASP A 52 -13.02 4.17 2.36
N MET A 53 -13.74 3.06 2.51
CA MET A 53 -15.20 2.97 2.32
C MET A 53 -16.00 3.27 3.60
N GLY A 54 -15.67 4.35 4.29
CA GLY A 54 -16.25 4.72 5.59
C GLY A 54 -17.68 5.28 5.56
N LYS A 55 -18.28 5.46 4.37
CA LYS A 55 -19.64 6.02 4.25
C LYS A 55 -20.54 5.14 3.38
N LYS A 56 -21.82 5.00 3.80
CA LYS A 56 -22.85 4.29 3.04
C LYS A 56 -22.96 4.80 1.59
N SER A 57 -22.85 6.11 1.37
CA SER A 57 -22.90 6.74 0.05
C SER A 57 -21.72 6.39 -0.87
N TYR A 58 -20.66 5.73 -0.39
CA TYR A 58 -19.58 5.26 -1.22
C TYR A 58 -19.83 3.89 -1.82
N HIS A 59 -20.85 3.18 -1.37
CA HIS A 59 -21.23 1.87 -1.91
C HIS A 59 -22.21 2.02 -3.07
N ARG A 60 -21.95 1.30 -4.17
CA ARG A 60 -22.80 1.33 -5.38
C ARG A 60 -24.24 0.98 -5.10
N GLN A 61 -24.47 0.05 -4.19
CA GLN A 61 -25.81 -0.41 -3.80
C GLN A 61 -26.70 0.71 -3.27
N TYR A 62 -26.11 1.77 -2.76
CA TYR A 62 -26.83 2.92 -2.21
C TYR A 62 -26.75 4.16 -3.10
N GLY A 63 -26.54 3.95 -4.41
CA GLY A 63 -26.61 5.00 -5.42
C GLY A 63 -25.41 5.95 -5.47
N GLY A 64 -24.30 5.58 -4.85
CA GLY A 64 -23.15 6.45 -4.79
C GLY A 64 -21.82 5.79 -5.15
N GLY A 65 -20.81 6.58 -5.08
CA GLY A 65 -19.40 6.34 -4.99
C GLY A 65 -18.73 5.27 -5.87
N PRO A 66 -17.44 5.11 -5.69
CA PRO A 66 -16.67 4.14 -6.48
C PRO A 66 -17.00 2.68 -6.18
N GLY A 67 -17.40 2.36 -4.93
CA GLY A 67 -17.64 0.99 -4.48
C GLY A 67 -16.36 0.21 -4.16
N LEU A 68 -16.49 -0.92 -3.47
CA LEU A 68 -15.37 -1.76 -3.03
C LEU A 68 -14.52 -2.28 -4.19
N GLY A 69 -15.11 -2.54 -5.34
CA GLY A 69 -14.40 -3.06 -6.51
C GLY A 69 -13.61 -2.03 -7.33
N TRP A 70 -13.66 -0.74 -6.99
CA TRP A 70 -13.11 0.32 -7.82
C TRP A 70 -11.62 0.15 -8.10
N ILE A 71 -10.82 -0.13 -7.07
CA ILE A 71 -9.37 -0.30 -7.25
C ILE A 71 -9.11 -1.39 -8.28
N LYS A 72 -9.68 -2.56 -8.09
CA LYS A 72 -9.45 -3.72 -8.98
C LYS A 72 -9.98 -3.49 -10.40
N THR A 73 -11.16 -2.88 -10.54
CA THR A 73 -11.86 -2.81 -11.84
C THR A 73 -11.58 -1.54 -12.64
N LYS A 74 -11.05 -0.50 -12.00
CA LYS A 74 -10.81 0.80 -12.64
C LYS A 74 -9.40 1.33 -12.40
N PHE A 75 -8.93 1.36 -11.16
CA PHE A 75 -7.66 1.99 -10.83
C PHE A 75 -6.46 1.15 -11.29
N ILE A 76 -6.45 -0.16 -11.04
CA ILE A 76 -5.38 -1.05 -11.50
C ILE A 76 -5.29 -1.10 -13.04
N PRO A 77 -6.38 -1.28 -13.81
CA PRO A 77 -6.32 -1.17 -15.27
C PRO A 77 -5.74 0.17 -15.75
N ARG A 78 -6.05 1.26 -15.05
CA ARG A 78 -5.48 2.56 -15.37
C ARG A 78 -3.98 2.62 -15.08
N LEU A 79 -3.49 2.08 -13.95
CA LEU A 79 -2.05 1.99 -13.66
C LEU A 79 -1.32 1.25 -14.77
N LEU A 80 -1.84 0.09 -15.20
CA LEU A 80 -1.27 -0.69 -16.30
C LEU A 80 -1.23 0.11 -17.61
N ALA A 81 -2.32 0.80 -17.95
CA ALA A 81 -2.38 1.65 -19.14
C ALA A 81 -1.40 2.84 -19.09
N GLU A 82 -1.05 3.30 -17.90
CA GLU A 82 -0.06 4.36 -17.66
C GLU A 82 1.37 3.82 -17.47
N GLY A 83 1.63 2.53 -17.75
CA GLY A 83 2.96 1.94 -17.84
C GLY A 83 3.49 1.30 -16.55
N PHE A 84 2.65 1.10 -15.53
CA PHE A 84 3.03 0.26 -14.39
C PHE A 84 3.06 -1.21 -14.81
N THR A 85 3.97 -1.98 -14.22
CA THR A 85 4.03 -3.43 -14.46
C THR A 85 2.97 -4.18 -13.63
N GLN A 86 2.61 -5.39 -14.07
CA GLN A 86 1.72 -6.25 -13.30
C GLN A 86 2.30 -6.55 -11.90
N GLU A 87 3.61 -6.79 -11.81
CA GLU A 87 4.30 -7.01 -10.53
C GLU A 87 4.13 -5.83 -9.57
N GLN A 88 4.29 -4.59 -10.07
CA GLN A 88 4.07 -3.39 -9.25
C GLN A 88 2.62 -3.29 -8.75
N CYS A 89 1.65 -3.62 -9.60
CA CYS A 89 0.25 -3.65 -9.21
C CYS A 89 -0.03 -4.75 -8.17
N ASP A 90 0.57 -5.92 -8.32
CA ASP A 90 0.43 -7.03 -7.37
C ASP A 90 1.10 -6.71 -6.04
N ASP A 91 2.22 -5.99 -6.04
CA ASP A 91 2.83 -5.48 -4.82
C ASP A 91 1.90 -4.54 -4.07
N LEU A 92 1.31 -3.56 -4.76
CA LEU A 92 0.40 -2.59 -4.15
C LEU A 92 -0.86 -3.22 -3.55
N MET A 93 -1.36 -4.32 -4.15
CA MET A 93 -2.64 -4.92 -3.82
C MET A 93 -2.55 -6.15 -2.92
N TYR A 94 -1.47 -6.92 -3.03
CA TYR A 94 -1.38 -8.24 -2.42
C TYR A 94 -0.10 -8.46 -1.63
N ASN A 95 1.07 -8.30 -2.26
CA ASN A 95 2.34 -8.69 -1.65
C ASN A 95 2.71 -7.79 -0.47
N ASN A 96 2.59 -6.46 -0.63
CA ASN A 96 2.90 -5.51 0.44
C ASN A 96 1.91 -5.60 1.61
N PRO A 97 0.57 -5.63 1.38
CA PRO A 97 -0.38 -5.91 2.43
C PRO A 97 -0.13 -7.24 3.15
N ALA A 98 0.15 -8.32 2.42
CA ALA A 98 0.45 -9.62 3.02
C ALA A 98 1.67 -9.54 3.94
N ARG A 99 2.73 -8.85 3.51
CA ARG A 99 3.94 -8.64 4.30
C ARG A 99 3.69 -7.76 5.53
N PHE A 100 2.94 -6.68 5.35
CA PHE A 100 2.66 -5.72 6.42
C PHE A 100 1.76 -6.31 7.52
N TYR A 101 0.73 -7.06 7.13
CA TYR A 101 -0.23 -7.66 8.06
C TYR A 101 0.13 -9.06 8.53
N SER A 102 1.25 -9.64 8.07
CA SER A 102 1.69 -10.96 8.53
C SER A 102 2.03 -10.93 10.02
N LEU A 103 1.55 -11.95 10.74
CA LEU A 103 1.92 -12.14 12.13
C LEU A 103 3.39 -12.61 12.20
N ARG A 104 4.20 -11.94 13.01
CA ARG A 104 5.53 -12.44 13.33
C ARG A 104 5.36 -13.66 14.26
N GLU A 105 6.01 -14.77 13.94
CA GLU A 105 6.16 -15.84 14.91
C GLU A 105 6.87 -15.29 16.14
N LYS A 106 6.31 -15.55 17.34
CA LYS A 106 7.00 -15.21 18.58
C LYS A 106 8.31 -16.01 18.59
N CYS A 107 9.46 -15.32 18.64
CA CYS A 107 10.72 -15.96 18.97
C CYS A 107 10.55 -16.63 20.34
N THR A 108 10.28 -17.93 20.38
CA THR A 108 10.47 -18.71 21.59
C THR A 108 11.97 -18.78 21.81
N PRO A 109 12.50 -18.27 22.93
CA PRO A 109 13.91 -18.44 23.23
C PRO A 109 14.15 -19.95 23.32
N LYS A 110 14.98 -20.48 22.41
CA LYS A 110 15.49 -21.85 22.57
C LYS A 110 16.32 -21.85 23.85
N ASN A 111 15.81 -22.52 24.87
CA ASN A 111 16.49 -22.72 26.13
C ASN A 111 17.65 -23.71 25.89
N THR A 112 18.73 -23.21 25.29
CA THR A 112 20.01 -23.89 25.25
C THR A 112 20.95 -23.10 26.15
N GLY A 113 21.25 -23.65 27.30
CA GLY A 113 22.20 -23.07 28.21
C GLY A 113 23.53 -22.81 27.51
N LYS A 114 24.03 -21.59 27.71
CA LYS A 114 25.25 -20.94 27.18
C LYS A 114 25.06 -20.21 25.84
N ASP A 115 25.44 -18.95 25.94
CA ASP A 115 25.60 -17.94 24.90
C ASP A 115 24.38 -17.03 24.63
N ILE A 116 24.42 -15.93 25.40
CA ILE A 116 23.63 -14.76 25.18
C ILE A 116 24.14 -14.08 23.91
N VAL A 117 23.60 -14.44 22.75
CA VAL A 117 23.66 -13.58 21.55
C VAL A 117 22.25 -13.32 21.14
N SER A 118 21.83 -12.08 21.28
CA SER A 118 20.51 -11.59 20.89
C SER A 118 20.38 -11.61 19.36
N PRO A 119 19.46 -12.39 18.77
CA PRO A 119 19.18 -12.34 17.34
C PRO A 119 17.85 -11.66 17.09
N CYS A 120 17.74 -10.41 17.48
CA CYS A 120 16.68 -9.53 17.01
C CYS A 120 17.32 -8.16 16.73
N ALA A 121 18.16 -8.11 15.72
CA ALA A 121 18.50 -6.87 15.05
C ALA A 121 17.57 -6.71 13.83
N LEU A 122 16.95 -5.56 13.76
CA LEU A 122 16.01 -4.97 12.80
C LEU A 122 16.24 -5.36 11.33
#